data_1da17c99207c0456fa08a81edf1be27e
#
_entry.id   1da17c99207c0456fa08a81edf1be27e
#
_cell.length_a   1.000
_cell.length_b   1.000
_cell.length_c   1.000
_cell.angle_alpha   90.00
_cell.angle_beta   90.00
_cell.angle_gamma   90.00
#
_symmetry.space_group_name_H-M   'P 1'
#
loop_
_entity.id
_entity.type
_entity.pdbx_description
1 polymer ?
#
loop_
_entity_poly.entity_id
_entity_poly.type
_entity_poly.pdbx_seq_one_letter_code
_entity_poly.pdbx_strand_id
1 'polypeptide(L)'
;MKAARLHAFNTALELDEVPAPEVTGPFDVIVRVGGAGFCRTDLHLMEGWFDGVIPVDLPLVVGHENAGWVEAVGPQVTNLAVGDAVVMHPRMSCGMCRACRMGRDMHCAEFVFSGVTTPGGFAEYLKTTARAVVKLPPGVEPKDVAAHADAGVTAYHAANKAAAVLYPGAKAVIIGAGGVGHIGIQCLRALSPAEIVVVDKSPEALELARECGAEHTVVADGTQADAVRELTDGGGAQVVLDFVGEGTVSDGVGMLGAGGSYFVVGYGDTLSVPTIQMVLTETSFIGNLVGSYIDLVELIALVAQGKVTSHNRTYPLGAVNDVLNDLKQGRLQGRGILVPEGAAA
;
A
#
# COMPACT_ATOMS: atom_id res chain seq x y z
N MET A 1 -15.26 12.64 19.41
CA MET A 1 -14.01 12.70 18.66
C MET A 1 -14.21 13.38 17.31
N LYS A 2 -13.20 14.07 16.82
CA LYS A 2 -13.20 14.60 15.45
C LYS A 2 -12.91 13.50 14.43
N ALA A 3 -13.65 13.51 13.32
CA ALA A 3 -13.47 12.55 12.22
C ALA A 3 -13.82 13.19 10.87
N ALA A 4 -13.07 12.86 9.82
CA ALA A 4 -13.39 13.27 8.47
C ALA A 4 -14.27 12.19 7.80
N ARG A 5 -15.48 12.58 7.40
CA ARG A 5 -16.53 11.67 6.91
C ARG A 5 -16.93 11.97 5.48
N LEU A 6 -17.16 10.92 4.73
CA LEU A 6 -17.81 10.97 3.44
C LEU A 6 -19.32 10.82 3.64
N HIS A 7 -20.10 11.86 3.34
CA HIS A 7 -21.56 11.86 3.48
C HIS A 7 -22.28 11.39 2.20
N ALA A 8 -21.68 11.67 1.05
CA ALA A 8 -22.17 11.22 -0.26
C ALA A 8 -21.00 11.07 -1.24
N PHE A 9 -21.15 10.18 -2.21
CA PHE A 9 -20.14 10.07 -3.28
C PHE A 9 -20.01 11.38 -4.06
N ASN A 10 -18.80 11.64 -4.56
CA ASN A 10 -18.43 12.84 -5.29
C ASN A 10 -18.55 14.17 -4.48
N THR A 11 -18.49 14.09 -3.14
CA THR A 11 -18.42 15.25 -2.26
C THR A 11 -17.09 15.32 -1.50
N ALA A 12 -16.75 16.50 -1.00
CA ALA A 12 -15.64 16.65 -0.07
C ALA A 12 -15.96 15.97 1.27
N LEU A 13 -14.93 15.60 2.02
CA LEU A 13 -15.09 15.10 3.39
C LEU A 13 -15.51 16.25 4.32
N GLU A 14 -16.40 15.95 5.25
CA GLU A 14 -16.81 16.87 6.32
C GLU A 14 -16.15 16.49 7.64
N LEU A 15 -15.72 17.47 8.41
CA LEU A 15 -15.18 17.26 9.76
C LEU A 15 -16.34 17.25 10.76
N ASP A 16 -16.69 16.08 11.22
CA ASP A 16 -17.77 15.87 12.19
C ASP A 16 -17.24 15.62 13.60
N GLU A 17 -18.03 15.95 14.59
CA GLU A 17 -17.90 15.43 15.94
C GLU A 17 -18.78 14.20 16.10
N VAL A 18 -18.15 13.05 16.32
CA VAL A 18 -18.83 11.74 16.47
C VAL A 18 -18.45 11.08 17.80
N PRO A 19 -19.26 10.16 18.32
CA PRO A 19 -18.86 9.37 19.48
C PRO A 19 -17.53 8.64 19.23
N ALA A 20 -16.66 8.59 20.24
CA ALA A 20 -15.47 7.75 20.16
C ALA A 20 -15.87 6.27 20.13
N PRO A 21 -15.11 5.41 19.40
CA PRO A 21 -15.40 3.99 19.36
C PRO A 21 -15.17 3.35 20.74
N GLU A 22 -15.98 2.33 21.06
CA GLU A 22 -15.92 1.59 22.32
C GLU A 22 -15.57 0.11 22.07
N VAL A 23 -14.96 -0.52 23.06
CA VAL A 23 -14.78 -1.97 23.10
C VAL A 23 -16.15 -2.64 23.29
N THR A 24 -16.59 -3.40 22.28
CA THR A 24 -17.86 -4.13 22.30
C THR A 24 -17.68 -5.63 22.15
N GLY A 25 -16.53 -6.05 21.56
CA GLY A 25 -16.18 -7.44 21.35
C GLY A 25 -14.95 -7.88 22.15
N PRO A 26 -14.78 -9.19 22.35
CA PRO A 26 -13.70 -9.72 23.19
C PRO A 26 -12.29 -9.49 22.62
N PHE A 27 -12.15 -9.29 21.31
CA PHE A 27 -10.88 -9.08 20.62
C PHE A 27 -10.75 -7.67 20.02
N ASP A 28 -11.65 -6.76 20.37
CA ASP A 28 -11.58 -5.37 19.88
C ASP A 28 -10.33 -4.67 20.42
N VAL A 29 -9.79 -3.79 19.60
CA VAL A 29 -8.73 -2.88 19.97
C VAL A 29 -9.14 -1.47 19.54
N ILE A 30 -9.13 -0.54 20.48
CA ILE A 30 -9.27 0.88 20.18
C ILE A 30 -7.87 1.45 20.07
N VAL A 31 -7.61 2.17 18.99
CA VAL A 31 -6.32 2.80 18.73
C VAL A 31 -6.51 4.30 18.66
N ARG A 32 -5.73 5.05 19.44
CA ARG A 32 -5.56 6.48 19.27
C ARG A 32 -4.65 6.68 18.07
N VAL A 33 -5.16 7.32 17.03
CA VAL A 33 -4.47 7.47 15.75
C VAL A 33 -3.27 8.40 15.90
N GLY A 34 -2.10 7.89 15.56
CA GLY A 34 -0.83 8.64 15.51
C GLY A 34 -0.45 9.06 14.09
N GLY A 35 -1.01 8.36 13.10
CA GLY A 35 -0.86 8.68 11.69
C GLY A 35 -1.87 7.91 10.85
N ALA A 36 -2.42 8.57 9.83
CA ALA A 36 -3.29 7.97 8.82
C ALA A 36 -2.84 8.39 7.41
N GLY A 37 -2.41 7.44 6.60
CA GLY A 37 -1.90 7.69 5.25
C GLY A 37 -3.01 7.92 4.23
N PHE A 38 -2.67 8.70 3.19
CA PHE A 38 -3.55 8.92 2.04
C PHE A 38 -3.21 7.97 0.91
N CYS A 39 -4.22 7.34 0.34
CA CYS A 39 -4.11 6.45 -0.80
C CYS A 39 -5.01 6.91 -1.95
N ARG A 40 -4.66 6.55 -3.18
CA ARG A 40 -5.55 6.79 -4.33
C ARG A 40 -6.89 6.05 -4.18
N THR A 41 -6.91 4.96 -3.44
CA THR A 41 -8.14 4.22 -3.10
C THR A 41 -9.15 5.08 -2.33
N ASP A 42 -8.70 6.05 -1.52
CA ASP A 42 -9.60 7.00 -0.85
C ASP A 42 -10.33 7.88 -1.87
N LEU A 43 -9.64 8.32 -2.94
CA LEU A 43 -10.25 9.05 -4.05
C LEU A 43 -11.26 8.18 -4.82
N HIS A 44 -10.88 6.93 -5.14
CA HIS A 44 -11.78 6.01 -5.82
C HIS A 44 -13.04 5.72 -4.99
N LEU A 45 -12.90 5.58 -3.67
CA LEU A 45 -14.03 5.43 -2.76
C LEU A 45 -14.94 6.68 -2.80
N MET A 46 -14.36 7.87 -2.69
CA MET A 46 -15.10 9.13 -2.75
C MET A 46 -15.79 9.34 -4.11
N GLU A 47 -15.19 8.86 -5.19
CA GLU A 47 -15.75 8.89 -6.55
C GLU A 47 -16.80 7.80 -6.81
N GLY A 48 -17.04 6.90 -5.84
CA GLY A 48 -18.08 5.87 -5.93
C GLY A 48 -17.69 4.64 -6.75
N TRP A 49 -16.39 4.39 -7.02
CA TRP A 49 -15.94 3.22 -7.81
C TRP A 49 -16.32 1.88 -7.19
N PHE A 50 -16.52 1.86 -5.88
CA PHE A 50 -16.86 0.63 -5.14
C PHE A 50 -18.37 0.44 -4.95
N ASP A 51 -19.20 1.42 -5.35
CA ASP A 51 -20.65 1.33 -5.25
C ASP A 51 -21.18 0.13 -6.05
N GLY A 52 -21.98 -0.71 -5.40
CA GLY A 52 -22.48 -1.95 -5.99
C GLY A 52 -21.45 -3.09 -6.13
N VAL A 53 -20.16 -2.86 -5.80
CA VAL A 53 -19.09 -3.87 -5.83
C VAL A 53 -18.82 -4.43 -4.43
N ILE A 54 -18.66 -3.53 -3.45
CA ILE A 54 -18.54 -3.87 -2.03
C ILE A 54 -19.49 -2.98 -1.21
N PRO A 55 -19.98 -3.44 -0.06
CA PRO A 55 -20.89 -2.65 0.76
C PRO A 55 -20.15 -1.42 1.33
N VAL A 56 -20.65 -0.23 1.02
CA VAL A 56 -20.19 1.04 1.55
C VAL A 56 -21.38 1.75 2.20
N ASP A 57 -21.38 1.84 3.52
CA ASP A 57 -22.42 2.50 4.28
C ASP A 57 -22.02 3.95 4.58
N LEU A 58 -22.74 4.91 3.99
CA LEU A 58 -22.53 6.34 4.23
C LEU A 58 -23.47 6.85 5.34
N PRO A 59 -23.03 7.82 6.17
CA PRO A 59 -21.74 8.51 6.15
C PRO A 59 -20.61 7.68 6.77
N LEU A 60 -19.42 7.64 6.13
CA LEU A 60 -18.29 6.80 6.49
C LEU A 60 -17.07 7.65 6.86
N VAL A 61 -16.37 7.31 7.95
CA VAL A 61 -15.01 7.80 8.21
C VAL A 61 -14.05 7.05 7.30
N VAL A 62 -13.35 7.75 6.42
CA VAL A 62 -12.41 7.15 5.46
C VAL A 62 -11.00 7.01 6.05
N GLY A 63 -10.03 6.53 5.25
CA GLY A 63 -8.63 6.35 5.64
C GLY A 63 -8.33 4.93 6.12
N HIS A 64 -7.55 4.20 5.32
CA HIS A 64 -7.26 2.78 5.56
C HIS A 64 -5.78 2.49 5.89
N GLU A 65 -4.90 3.48 5.88
CA GLU A 65 -3.47 3.36 6.22
C GLU A 65 -3.19 3.88 7.62
N ASN A 66 -3.30 3.05 8.65
CA ASN A 66 -3.39 3.53 10.01
C ASN A 66 -2.31 2.97 10.94
N ALA A 67 -1.75 3.83 11.78
CA ALA A 67 -0.88 3.49 12.90
C ALA A 67 -1.17 4.42 14.09
N GLY A 68 -0.86 3.95 15.30
CA GLY A 68 -1.17 4.74 16.50
C GLY A 68 -0.75 4.02 17.78
N TRP A 69 -1.41 4.32 18.86
CA TRP A 69 -1.19 3.71 20.17
C TRP A 69 -2.47 3.05 20.65
N VAL A 70 -2.33 1.88 21.26
CA VAL A 70 -3.46 1.15 21.86
C VAL A 70 -4.03 1.98 23.01
N GLU A 71 -5.31 2.34 22.90
CA GLU A 71 -6.07 3.09 23.92
C GLU A 71 -6.86 2.16 24.84
N ALA A 72 -7.50 1.13 24.26
CA ALA A 72 -8.25 0.13 24.99
C ALA A 72 -8.25 -1.21 24.27
N VAL A 73 -8.40 -2.29 25.03
CA VAL A 73 -8.44 -3.66 24.50
C VAL A 73 -9.61 -4.46 25.09
N GLY A 74 -10.15 -5.36 24.29
CA GLY A 74 -11.17 -6.33 24.73
C GLY A 74 -10.59 -7.37 25.70
N PRO A 75 -11.46 -8.03 26.51
CA PRO A 75 -11.02 -8.89 27.60
C PRO A 75 -10.28 -10.17 27.17
N GLN A 76 -10.26 -10.53 25.89
CA GLN A 76 -9.54 -11.70 25.39
C GLN A 76 -8.29 -11.31 24.57
N VAL A 77 -7.95 -10.04 24.51
CA VAL A 77 -6.69 -9.57 23.89
C VAL A 77 -5.54 -9.82 24.87
N THR A 78 -4.59 -10.65 24.50
CA THR A 78 -3.45 -11.05 25.35
C THR A 78 -2.09 -10.64 24.80
N ASN A 79 -2.05 -10.21 23.53
CA ASN A 79 -0.82 -9.88 22.80
C ASN A 79 -0.54 -8.37 22.73
N LEU A 80 -1.43 -7.53 23.23
CA LEU A 80 -1.34 -6.07 23.22
C LEU A 80 -1.68 -5.51 24.60
N ALA A 81 -1.08 -4.36 24.94
CA ALA A 81 -1.36 -3.58 26.14
C ALA A 81 -1.65 -2.12 25.77
N VAL A 82 -2.40 -1.43 26.61
CA VAL A 82 -2.61 0.02 26.50
C VAL A 82 -1.26 0.74 26.47
N GLY A 83 -1.10 1.67 25.54
CA GLY A 83 0.15 2.40 25.28
C GLY A 83 1.09 1.74 24.28
N ASP A 84 0.87 0.50 23.84
CA ASP A 84 1.66 -0.12 22.77
C ASP A 84 1.52 0.67 21.47
N ALA A 85 2.65 1.02 20.84
CA ALA A 85 2.69 1.57 19.49
C ALA A 85 2.40 0.46 18.48
N VAL A 86 1.52 0.73 17.52
CA VAL A 86 1.00 -0.29 16.60
C VAL A 86 0.77 0.25 15.18
N VAL A 87 0.85 -0.63 14.19
CA VAL A 87 0.34 -0.44 12.83
C VAL A 87 -0.76 -1.44 12.56
N MET A 88 -1.77 -1.06 11.77
CA MET A 88 -2.97 -1.87 11.57
C MET A 88 -3.06 -2.34 10.13
N HIS A 89 -3.13 -3.65 9.92
CA HIS A 89 -3.47 -4.20 8.62
C HIS A 89 -4.88 -3.72 8.24
N PRO A 90 -5.11 -3.17 7.03
CA PRO A 90 -6.36 -2.50 6.71
C PRO A 90 -7.53 -3.48 6.58
N ARG A 91 -7.25 -4.74 6.25
CA ARG A 91 -8.25 -5.81 6.11
C ARG A 91 -8.28 -6.67 7.37
N MET A 92 -9.36 -6.57 8.12
CA MET A 92 -9.63 -7.45 9.26
C MET A 92 -10.20 -8.76 8.75
N SER A 93 -9.55 -9.87 9.05
CA SER A 93 -9.90 -11.20 8.56
C SER A 93 -10.52 -12.08 9.65
N CYS A 94 -11.35 -13.07 9.28
CA CYS A 94 -12.02 -13.98 10.24
C CYS A 94 -11.04 -14.93 10.95
N GLY A 95 -9.87 -15.22 10.32
CA GLY A 95 -8.85 -16.14 10.84
C GLY A 95 -9.21 -17.62 10.83
N MET A 96 -10.42 -17.98 10.44
CA MET A 96 -10.94 -19.34 10.53
C MET A 96 -11.11 -20.01 9.17
N CYS A 97 -11.36 -19.24 8.09
CA CYS A 97 -11.54 -19.78 6.75
C CYS A 97 -10.22 -20.35 6.19
N ARG A 98 -10.32 -21.09 5.09
CA ARG A 98 -9.15 -21.72 4.46
C ARG A 98 -8.07 -20.69 4.10
N ALA A 99 -8.45 -19.53 3.53
CA ALA A 99 -7.49 -18.51 3.15
C ALA A 99 -6.70 -17.99 4.36
N CYS A 100 -7.38 -17.65 5.46
CA CYS A 100 -6.74 -17.22 6.70
C CYS A 100 -5.82 -18.29 7.29
N ARG A 101 -6.26 -19.57 7.30
CA ARG A 101 -5.46 -20.68 7.82
C ARG A 101 -4.22 -20.98 6.99
N MET A 102 -4.20 -20.56 5.73
CA MET A 102 -3.05 -20.67 4.83
C MET A 102 -2.12 -19.44 4.86
N GLY A 103 -2.40 -18.43 5.72
CA GLY A 103 -1.66 -17.16 5.74
C GLY A 103 -1.95 -16.27 4.51
N ARG A 104 -3.07 -16.50 3.83
CA ARG A 104 -3.55 -15.71 2.69
C ARG A 104 -4.80 -14.93 3.09
N ASP A 105 -4.71 -14.23 4.19
CA ASP A 105 -5.83 -13.54 4.83
C ASP A 105 -6.38 -12.39 3.99
N MET A 106 -5.61 -11.83 3.03
CA MET A 106 -6.12 -10.91 2.02
C MET A 106 -7.27 -11.53 1.16
N HIS A 107 -7.36 -12.85 1.08
CA HIS A 107 -8.43 -13.58 0.39
C HIS A 107 -9.55 -14.07 1.32
N CYS A 108 -9.64 -13.55 2.54
CA CYS A 108 -10.73 -13.86 3.44
C CYS A 108 -12.06 -13.42 2.85
N ALA A 109 -13.04 -14.33 2.76
CA ALA A 109 -14.38 -13.99 2.24
C ALA A 109 -15.20 -13.11 3.20
N GLU A 110 -14.88 -13.18 4.50
CA GLU A 110 -15.54 -12.42 5.57
C GLU A 110 -14.66 -11.25 6.04
N PHE A 111 -13.98 -10.59 5.10
CA PHE A 111 -13.13 -9.46 5.46
C PHE A 111 -13.96 -8.21 5.77
N VAL A 112 -13.43 -7.40 6.66
CA VAL A 112 -13.87 -6.03 6.90
C VAL A 112 -12.70 -5.12 6.58
N PHE A 113 -12.95 -4.03 5.85
CA PHE A 113 -11.90 -3.13 5.36
C PHE A 113 -12.06 -1.76 6.02
N SER A 114 -11.14 -1.44 6.93
CA SER A 114 -11.09 -0.16 7.62
C SER A 114 -11.04 1.01 6.63
N GLY A 115 -11.88 2.02 6.82
CA GLY A 115 -11.96 3.18 5.94
C GLY A 115 -12.68 2.94 4.60
N VAL A 116 -13.21 1.73 4.38
CA VAL A 116 -13.93 1.36 3.14
C VAL A 116 -15.28 0.70 3.47
N THR A 117 -15.31 -0.38 4.27
CA THR A 117 -16.54 -1.05 4.67
C THR A 117 -16.89 -0.85 6.15
N THR A 118 -16.01 -0.20 6.90
CA THR A 118 -16.18 0.19 8.31
C THR A 118 -15.38 1.46 8.56
N PRO A 119 -15.66 2.22 9.63
CA PRO A 119 -14.93 3.45 9.92
C PRO A 119 -13.41 3.28 9.91
N GLY A 120 -12.73 4.24 9.29
CA GLY A 120 -11.28 4.32 9.12
C GLY A 120 -10.59 5.29 10.06
N GLY A 121 -9.35 5.63 9.74
CA GLY A 121 -8.45 6.39 10.61
C GLY A 121 -8.29 7.88 10.27
N PHE A 122 -9.08 8.47 9.37
CA PHE A 122 -9.13 9.93 9.27
C PHE A 122 -9.93 10.50 10.43
N ALA A 123 -9.51 10.16 11.65
CA ALA A 123 -10.15 10.47 12.93
C ALA A 123 -9.13 10.43 14.07
N GLU A 124 -9.54 10.86 15.26
CA GLU A 124 -8.69 10.78 16.47
C GLU A 124 -8.55 9.34 17.00
N TYR A 125 -9.58 8.50 16.83
CA TYR A 125 -9.60 7.10 17.29
C TYR A 125 -10.18 6.20 16.21
N LEU A 126 -9.67 4.96 16.19
CA LEU A 126 -10.10 3.89 15.30
C LEU A 126 -10.35 2.61 16.11
N LYS A 127 -11.40 1.87 15.76
CA LYS A 127 -11.63 0.51 16.24
C LYS A 127 -11.18 -0.52 15.23
N THR A 128 -10.42 -1.50 15.71
CA THR A 128 -9.95 -2.65 14.92
C THR A 128 -10.02 -3.94 15.79
N THR A 129 -9.40 -5.00 15.31
CA THR A 129 -9.30 -6.27 16.05
C THR A 129 -7.84 -6.64 16.30
N ALA A 130 -7.54 -7.27 17.42
CA ALA A 130 -6.19 -7.73 17.78
C ALA A 130 -5.53 -8.59 16.70
N ARG A 131 -6.29 -9.20 15.80
CA ARG A 131 -5.80 -9.99 14.67
C ARG A 131 -5.22 -9.16 13.54
N ALA A 132 -5.62 -7.89 13.42
CA ALA A 132 -5.16 -6.98 12.38
C ALA A 132 -4.05 -6.04 12.87
N VAL A 133 -3.62 -6.16 14.12
CA VAL A 133 -2.68 -5.23 14.75
C VAL A 133 -1.28 -5.85 14.84
N VAL A 134 -0.28 -5.12 14.35
CA VAL A 134 1.15 -5.44 14.49
C VAL A 134 1.76 -4.44 15.47
N LYS A 135 2.34 -4.95 16.56
CA LYS A 135 3.07 -4.13 17.53
C LYS A 135 4.37 -3.62 16.92
N LEU A 136 4.64 -2.33 17.07
CA LEU A 136 5.85 -1.71 16.55
C LEU A 136 7.04 -1.99 17.46
N PRO A 137 8.23 -2.21 16.90
CA PRO A 137 9.47 -2.27 17.67
C PRO A 137 9.79 -0.92 18.34
N PRO A 138 10.56 -0.92 19.45
CA PRO A 138 11.00 0.31 20.10
C PRO A 138 11.69 1.27 19.11
N GLY A 139 11.35 2.55 19.17
CA GLY A 139 11.93 3.60 18.33
C GLY A 139 11.29 3.76 16.97
N VAL A 140 10.27 2.95 16.62
CA VAL A 140 9.46 3.12 15.41
C VAL A 140 8.21 3.91 15.78
N GLU A 141 8.05 5.10 15.18
CA GLU A 141 6.93 5.99 15.48
C GLU A 141 5.73 5.71 14.55
N PRO A 142 4.48 5.71 15.07
CA PRO A 142 3.29 5.45 14.26
C PRO A 142 3.16 6.32 13.01
N LYS A 143 3.41 7.63 13.10
CA LYS A 143 3.34 8.55 11.96
C LYS A 143 4.31 8.19 10.83
N ASP A 144 5.43 7.55 11.15
CA ASP A 144 6.46 7.21 10.18
C ASP A 144 6.13 5.91 9.42
N VAL A 145 5.23 5.09 9.98
CA VAL A 145 4.84 3.77 9.43
C VAL A 145 3.38 3.66 9.01
N ALA A 146 2.58 4.69 9.19
CA ALA A 146 1.15 4.63 8.84
C ALA A 146 0.92 4.21 7.38
N ALA A 147 1.71 4.73 6.41
CA ALA A 147 1.63 4.33 5.02
C ALA A 147 2.00 2.85 4.77
N HIS A 148 2.74 2.22 5.69
CA HIS A 148 3.08 0.80 5.55
C HIS A 148 1.88 -0.12 5.80
N ALA A 149 0.80 0.38 6.41
CA ALA A 149 -0.44 -0.36 6.62
C ALA A 149 -1.08 -0.85 5.32
N ASP A 150 -1.00 -0.06 4.21
CA ASP A 150 -1.51 -0.46 2.90
C ASP A 150 -0.45 -0.31 1.80
N ALA A 151 0.03 0.91 1.52
CA ALA A 151 1.01 1.11 0.43
C ALA A 151 2.28 0.27 0.65
N GLY A 152 2.78 0.22 1.88
CA GLY A 152 3.97 -0.56 2.20
C GLY A 152 3.73 -2.06 2.09
N VAL A 153 2.67 -2.60 2.72
CA VAL A 153 2.38 -4.04 2.65
C VAL A 153 2.05 -4.48 1.23
N THR A 154 1.41 -3.64 0.42
CA THR A 154 1.15 -3.88 -1.01
C THR A 154 2.46 -3.98 -1.79
N ALA A 155 3.37 -3.03 -1.56
CA ALA A 155 4.68 -3.02 -2.18
C ALA A 155 5.52 -4.24 -1.77
N TYR A 156 5.53 -4.56 -0.47
CA TYR A 156 6.25 -5.71 0.08
C TYR A 156 5.73 -7.04 -0.49
N HIS A 157 4.42 -7.24 -0.50
CA HIS A 157 3.79 -8.45 -1.03
C HIS A 157 4.18 -8.71 -2.49
N ALA A 158 4.10 -7.68 -3.33
CA ALA A 158 4.49 -7.78 -4.73
C ALA A 158 6.00 -8.05 -4.88
N ALA A 159 6.85 -7.33 -4.14
CA ALA A 159 8.29 -7.51 -4.14
C ALA A 159 8.71 -8.91 -3.63
N ASN A 160 8.07 -9.42 -2.59
CA ASN A 160 8.33 -10.75 -2.04
C ASN A 160 8.01 -11.86 -3.04
N LYS A 161 6.87 -11.75 -3.74
CA LYS A 161 6.52 -12.68 -4.83
C LYS A 161 7.50 -12.59 -6.00
N ALA A 162 7.91 -11.36 -6.36
CA ALA A 162 8.87 -11.13 -7.44
C ALA A 162 10.27 -11.65 -7.11
N ALA A 163 10.72 -11.47 -5.87
CA ALA A 163 12.02 -11.96 -5.41
C ALA A 163 12.19 -13.48 -5.55
N ALA A 164 11.09 -14.23 -5.47
CA ALA A 164 11.12 -15.70 -5.60
C ALA A 164 11.54 -16.18 -7.00
N VAL A 165 11.48 -15.33 -8.03
CA VAL A 165 11.84 -15.66 -9.42
C VAL A 165 13.06 -14.87 -9.91
N LEU A 166 13.69 -14.09 -9.04
CA LEU A 166 14.87 -13.30 -9.35
C LEU A 166 16.16 -13.99 -8.90
N TYR A 167 17.24 -13.78 -9.66
CA TYR A 167 18.56 -14.36 -9.42
C TYR A 167 19.66 -13.31 -9.67
N PRO A 168 20.91 -13.53 -9.21
CA PRO A 168 22.01 -12.61 -9.48
C PRO A 168 22.21 -12.39 -11.00
N GLY A 169 22.25 -11.11 -11.41
CA GLY A 169 22.32 -10.72 -12.82
C GLY A 169 20.97 -10.57 -13.53
N ALA A 170 19.85 -10.97 -12.89
CA ALA A 170 18.53 -10.66 -13.39
C ALA A 170 18.25 -9.15 -13.29
N LYS A 171 17.42 -8.63 -14.18
CA LYS A 171 16.92 -7.26 -14.11
C LYS A 171 15.45 -7.24 -13.78
N ALA A 172 15.09 -6.38 -12.83
CA ALA A 172 13.71 -6.13 -12.43
C ALA A 172 13.34 -4.69 -12.77
N VAL A 173 12.26 -4.51 -13.52
CA VAL A 173 11.70 -3.20 -13.84
C VAL A 173 10.61 -2.86 -12.84
N ILE A 174 10.63 -1.64 -12.32
CA ILE A 174 9.56 -1.06 -11.52
C ILE A 174 8.97 0.11 -12.31
N ILE A 175 7.68 0.03 -12.61
CA ILE A 175 6.95 1.11 -13.26
C ILE A 175 6.23 1.93 -12.18
N GLY A 176 6.59 3.21 -12.10
CA GLY A 176 6.09 4.16 -11.10
C GLY A 176 6.90 4.16 -9.80
N ALA A 177 7.53 5.29 -9.49
CA ALA A 177 8.26 5.53 -8.24
C ALA A 177 7.50 6.46 -7.27
N GLY A 178 6.18 6.56 -7.42
CA GLY A 178 5.31 7.34 -6.55
C GLY A 178 5.13 6.73 -5.16
N GLY A 179 3.95 6.98 -4.57
CA GLY A 179 3.63 6.62 -3.17
C GLY A 179 3.77 5.15 -2.79
N VAL A 180 3.62 4.21 -3.72
CA VAL A 180 3.82 2.76 -3.50
C VAL A 180 5.18 2.32 -4.03
N GLY A 181 5.54 2.79 -5.23
CA GLY A 181 6.74 2.30 -5.93
C GLY A 181 8.04 2.60 -5.20
N HIS A 182 8.21 3.78 -4.56
CA HIS A 182 9.44 4.09 -3.82
C HIS A 182 9.68 3.13 -2.63
N ILE A 183 8.60 2.62 -2.03
CA ILE A 183 8.68 1.56 -1.01
C ILE A 183 9.01 0.22 -1.68
N GLY A 184 8.39 -0.08 -2.84
CA GLY A 184 8.63 -1.29 -3.62
C GLY A 184 10.08 -1.46 -4.06
N ILE A 185 10.75 -0.38 -4.46
CA ILE A 185 12.19 -0.37 -4.80
C ILE A 185 13.01 -0.87 -3.61
N GLN A 186 12.79 -0.30 -2.43
CA GLN A 186 13.52 -0.64 -1.21
C GLN A 186 13.22 -2.09 -0.75
N CYS A 187 11.95 -2.52 -0.83
CA CYS A 187 11.56 -3.89 -0.54
C CYS A 187 12.28 -4.88 -1.47
N LEU A 188 12.24 -4.63 -2.79
CA LEU A 188 12.86 -5.52 -3.76
C LEU A 188 14.38 -5.58 -3.59
N ARG A 189 15.01 -4.44 -3.31
CA ARG A 189 16.45 -4.37 -2.98
C ARG A 189 16.80 -5.15 -1.71
N ALA A 190 15.92 -5.16 -0.71
CA ALA A 190 16.16 -5.91 0.53
C ALA A 190 15.96 -7.43 0.36
N LEU A 191 15.14 -7.86 -0.60
CA LEU A 191 14.71 -9.25 -0.78
C LEU A 191 15.37 -9.97 -1.95
N SER A 192 16.02 -9.24 -2.88
CA SER A 192 16.50 -9.79 -4.14
C SER A 192 17.90 -9.30 -4.49
N PRO A 193 18.72 -10.13 -5.18
CA PRO A 193 20.02 -9.74 -5.72
C PRO A 193 19.94 -9.13 -7.13
N ALA A 194 18.75 -8.89 -7.67
CA ALA A 194 18.56 -8.36 -9.03
C ALA A 194 18.91 -6.86 -9.12
N GLU A 195 19.31 -6.43 -10.28
CA GLU A 195 19.44 -5.00 -10.60
C GLU A 195 18.06 -4.38 -10.86
N ILE A 196 17.81 -3.20 -10.30
CA ILE A 196 16.52 -2.52 -10.37
C ILE A 196 16.58 -1.38 -11.40
N VAL A 197 15.69 -1.46 -12.39
CA VAL A 197 15.44 -0.40 -13.38
C VAL A 197 14.10 0.25 -13.03
N VAL A 198 14.06 1.57 -12.85
CA VAL A 198 12.82 2.28 -12.52
C VAL A 198 12.37 3.14 -13.70
N VAL A 199 11.11 3.03 -14.07
CA VAL A 199 10.46 3.80 -15.14
C VAL A 199 9.42 4.72 -14.54
N ASP A 200 9.55 6.03 -14.75
CA ASP A 200 8.57 7.04 -14.33
C ASP A 200 8.58 8.23 -15.27
N LYS A 201 7.49 8.98 -15.34
CA LYS A 201 7.40 10.22 -16.12
C LYS A 201 7.93 11.46 -15.39
N SER A 202 7.99 11.43 -14.06
CA SER A 202 8.43 12.54 -13.22
C SER A 202 9.93 12.45 -12.95
N PRO A 203 10.71 13.50 -13.28
CA PRO A 203 12.12 13.57 -12.91
C PRO A 203 12.35 13.49 -11.39
N GLU A 204 11.45 14.07 -10.60
CA GLU A 204 11.51 14.05 -9.13
C GLU A 204 11.30 12.63 -8.58
N ALA A 205 10.36 11.87 -9.19
CA ALA A 205 10.14 10.47 -8.83
C ALA A 205 11.34 9.59 -9.20
N LEU A 206 11.99 9.87 -10.32
CA LEU A 206 13.23 9.17 -10.74
C LEU A 206 14.41 9.50 -9.82
N GLU A 207 14.50 10.73 -9.30
CA GLU A 207 15.52 11.07 -8.30
C GLU A 207 15.27 10.31 -6.98
N LEU A 208 14.04 10.32 -6.49
CA LEU A 208 13.63 9.51 -5.33
C LEU A 208 13.94 8.02 -5.55
N ALA A 209 13.72 7.51 -6.76
CA ALA A 209 14.05 6.13 -7.10
C ALA A 209 15.54 5.81 -6.92
N ARG A 210 16.43 6.73 -7.33
CA ARG A 210 17.88 6.57 -7.10
C ARG A 210 18.24 6.58 -5.62
N GLU A 211 17.64 7.49 -4.84
CA GLU A 211 17.82 7.54 -3.39
C GLU A 211 17.34 6.24 -2.72
N CYS A 212 16.25 5.63 -3.23
CA CYS A 212 15.72 4.35 -2.77
C CYS A 212 16.55 3.14 -3.24
N GLY A 213 17.54 3.34 -4.13
CA GLY A 213 18.52 2.34 -4.55
C GLY A 213 18.24 1.70 -5.91
N ALA A 214 17.55 2.38 -6.82
CA ALA A 214 17.50 1.98 -8.22
C ALA A 214 18.90 2.14 -8.89
N GLU A 215 19.36 1.11 -9.56
CA GLU A 215 20.61 1.14 -10.32
C GLU A 215 20.44 1.94 -11.63
N HIS A 216 19.26 1.87 -12.23
CA HIS A 216 18.95 2.57 -13.48
C HIS A 216 17.59 3.26 -13.39
N THR A 217 17.47 4.40 -14.07
CA THR A 217 16.21 5.13 -14.20
C THR A 217 15.96 5.48 -15.66
N VAL A 218 14.72 5.32 -16.11
CA VAL A 218 14.27 5.58 -17.47
C VAL A 218 13.06 6.52 -17.42
N VAL A 219 13.10 7.56 -18.25
CA VAL A 219 11.95 8.48 -18.38
C VAL A 219 10.88 7.81 -19.25
N ALA A 220 9.62 7.83 -18.78
CA ALA A 220 8.48 7.35 -19.56
C ALA A 220 8.02 8.42 -20.56
N ASP A 221 8.65 8.49 -21.71
CA ASP A 221 8.42 9.47 -22.79
C ASP A 221 7.89 8.85 -24.09
N GLY A 222 7.57 7.56 -24.07
CA GLY A 222 7.14 6.76 -25.23
C GLY A 222 8.24 5.84 -25.79
N THR A 223 9.50 5.97 -25.32
CA THR A 223 10.64 5.13 -25.74
C THR A 223 11.13 4.20 -24.63
N GLN A 224 10.43 4.18 -23.48
CA GLN A 224 10.87 3.47 -22.28
C GLN A 224 11.03 1.96 -22.46
N ALA A 225 10.22 1.34 -23.31
CA ALA A 225 10.35 -0.10 -23.58
C ALA A 225 11.65 -0.43 -24.31
N ASP A 226 12.03 0.40 -25.29
CA ASP A 226 13.29 0.24 -26.03
C ASP A 226 14.49 0.52 -25.14
N ALA A 227 14.43 1.58 -24.31
CA ALA A 227 15.49 1.90 -23.35
C ALA A 227 15.71 0.76 -22.33
N VAL A 228 14.64 0.14 -21.82
CA VAL A 228 14.75 -1.04 -20.95
C VAL A 228 15.34 -2.23 -21.70
N ARG A 229 14.97 -2.43 -22.97
CA ARG A 229 15.58 -3.49 -23.78
C ARG A 229 17.07 -3.28 -24.01
N GLU A 230 17.53 -2.06 -24.22
CA GLU A 230 18.96 -1.75 -24.29
C GLU A 230 19.69 -2.08 -22.99
N LEU A 231 19.11 -1.72 -21.83
CA LEU A 231 19.67 -2.05 -20.50
C LEU A 231 19.68 -3.56 -20.20
N THR A 232 18.97 -4.37 -20.99
CA THR A 232 18.87 -5.83 -20.84
C THR A 232 19.50 -6.57 -22.02
N ASP A 233 20.40 -5.95 -22.76
CA ASP A 233 21.07 -6.51 -23.95
C ASP A 233 20.07 -7.11 -24.97
N GLY A 234 18.89 -6.53 -25.09
CA GLY A 234 17.80 -6.99 -25.96
C GLY A 234 16.96 -8.12 -25.39
N GLY A 235 17.37 -8.74 -24.28
CA GLY A 235 16.72 -9.92 -23.70
C GLY A 235 15.39 -9.61 -22.99
N GLY A 236 15.21 -8.38 -22.51
CA GLY A 236 14.09 -7.97 -21.67
C GLY A 236 14.28 -8.35 -20.19
N ALA A 237 13.41 -7.80 -19.33
CA ALA A 237 13.47 -7.97 -17.89
C ALA A 237 12.90 -9.31 -17.43
N GLN A 238 13.47 -9.89 -16.36
CA GLN A 238 12.92 -11.08 -15.70
C GLN A 238 11.63 -10.77 -14.94
N VAL A 239 11.51 -9.57 -14.39
CA VAL A 239 10.34 -9.11 -13.65
C VAL A 239 9.97 -7.69 -14.08
N VAL A 240 8.67 -7.44 -14.20
CA VAL A 240 8.10 -6.08 -14.26
C VAL A 240 7.08 -5.97 -13.12
N LEU A 241 7.28 -5.01 -12.21
CA LEU A 241 6.36 -4.63 -11.15
C LEU A 241 5.67 -3.32 -11.54
N ASP A 242 4.39 -3.34 -11.84
CA ASP A 242 3.65 -2.16 -12.27
C ASP A 242 2.79 -1.61 -11.11
N PHE A 243 3.24 -0.49 -10.53
CA PHE A 243 2.53 0.23 -9.46
C PHE A 243 1.62 1.35 -9.99
N VAL A 244 1.53 1.54 -11.31
CA VAL A 244 0.69 2.57 -11.96
C VAL A 244 -0.60 1.95 -12.51
N GLY A 245 -0.49 0.97 -13.39
CA GLY A 245 -1.59 0.23 -14.00
C GLY A 245 -2.28 0.94 -15.16
N GLU A 246 -2.51 2.26 -15.08
CA GLU A 246 -3.18 3.02 -16.13
C GLU A 246 -2.17 3.56 -17.16
N GLY A 247 -2.35 3.18 -18.43
CA GLY A 247 -1.53 3.63 -19.55
C GLY A 247 -0.11 3.04 -19.59
N THR A 248 0.22 2.04 -18.75
CA THR A 248 1.56 1.46 -18.62
C THR A 248 1.66 0.01 -19.06
N VAL A 249 0.52 -0.69 -19.12
CA VAL A 249 0.45 -2.15 -19.30
C VAL A 249 1.11 -2.59 -20.61
N SER A 250 0.84 -1.91 -21.72
CA SER A 250 1.39 -2.26 -23.04
C SER A 250 2.92 -2.20 -23.06
N ASP A 251 3.47 -1.09 -22.54
CA ASP A 251 4.93 -0.88 -22.49
C ASP A 251 5.58 -1.85 -21.52
N GLY A 252 4.95 -2.08 -20.36
CA GLY A 252 5.43 -3.05 -19.37
C GLY A 252 5.50 -4.48 -19.92
N VAL A 253 4.51 -4.90 -20.70
CA VAL A 253 4.56 -6.18 -21.44
C VAL A 253 5.72 -6.17 -22.45
N GLY A 254 5.94 -5.06 -23.15
CA GLY A 254 7.06 -4.89 -24.07
C GLY A 254 8.45 -4.97 -23.42
N MET A 255 8.56 -4.67 -22.13
CA MET A 255 9.81 -4.75 -21.36
C MET A 255 10.16 -6.17 -20.90
N LEU A 256 9.20 -7.11 -20.89
CA LEU A 256 9.43 -8.48 -20.42
C LEU A 256 10.36 -9.27 -21.36
N GLY A 257 11.26 -10.04 -20.77
CA GLY A 257 12.01 -11.10 -21.42
C GLY A 257 11.24 -12.43 -21.49
N ALA A 258 11.78 -13.40 -22.22
CA ALA A 258 11.27 -14.76 -22.21
C ALA A 258 11.40 -15.36 -20.79
N GLY A 259 10.35 -16.07 -20.34
CA GLY A 259 10.23 -16.57 -18.95
C GLY A 259 9.94 -15.50 -17.92
N GLY A 260 9.78 -14.23 -18.33
CA GLY A 260 9.56 -13.13 -17.44
C GLY A 260 8.17 -13.10 -16.81
N SER A 261 8.05 -12.40 -15.68
CA SER A 261 6.82 -12.27 -14.90
C SER A 261 6.39 -10.82 -14.74
N TYR A 262 5.15 -10.50 -15.09
CA TYR A 262 4.52 -9.20 -14.93
C TYR A 262 3.61 -9.19 -13.69
N PHE A 263 3.92 -8.35 -12.73
CA PHE A 263 3.16 -8.20 -11.49
C PHE A 263 2.27 -6.96 -11.59
N VAL A 264 0.96 -7.18 -11.70
CA VAL A 264 -0.04 -6.12 -11.72
C VAL A 264 -0.33 -5.71 -10.27
N VAL A 265 -0.01 -4.48 -9.90
CA VAL A 265 -0.27 -3.89 -8.58
C VAL A 265 -1.18 -2.68 -8.71
N GLY A 266 -0.80 -1.71 -9.54
CA GLY A 266 -1.68 -0.63 -9.97
C GLY A 266 -2.78 -1.15 -10.90
N TYR A 267 -3.89 -0.43 -10.98
CA TYR A 267 -5.05 -0.80 -11.79
C TYR A 267 -5.70 0.41 -12.46
N GLY A 268 -6.47 0.18 -13.51
CA GLY A 268 -7.15 1.21 -14.31
C GLY A 268 -7.15 0.91 -15.81
N ASP A 269 -6.35 -0.06 -16.27
CA ASP A 269 -6.23 -0.45 -17.67
C ASP A 269 -6.62 -1.92 -17.89
N THR A 270 -6.63 -2.34 -19.13
CA THR A 270 -6.92 -3.73 -19.55
C THR A 270 -5.64 -4.41 -20.03
N LEU A 271 -5.28 -5.53 -19.41
CA LEU A 271 -4.22 -6.40 -19.89
C LEU A 271 -4.73 -7.26 -21.07
N SER A 272 -4.15 -7.07 -22.25
CA SER A 272 -4.46 -7.86 -23.44
C SER A 272 -3.19 -8.41 -24.06
N VAL A 273 -3.00 -9.73 -23.99
CA VAL A 273 -1.83 -10.43 -24.53
C VAL A 273 -2.28 -11.60 -25.39
N PRO A 274 -1.81 -11.71 -26.65
CA PRO A 274 -2.10 -12.87 -27.49
C PRO A 274 -1.58 -14.16 -26.85
N THR A 275 -2.42 -15.20 -26.79
CA THR A 275 -2.02 -16.48 -26.16
C THR A 275 -0.84 -17.15 -26.85
N ILE A 276 -0.67 -16.96 -28.17
CA ILE A 276 0.51 -17.44 -28.89
C ILE A 276 1.80 -16.79 -28.40
N GLN A 277 1.76 -15.49 -28.08
CA GLN A 277 2.89 -14.80 -27.48
C GLN A 277 3.24 -15.40 -26.13
N MET A 278 2.26 -15.58 -25.24
CA MET A 278 2.47 -16.19 -23.93
C MET A 278 3.10 -17.58 -24.02
N VAL A 279 2.66 -18.40 -24.98
CA VAL A 279 3.19 -19.75 -25.18
C VAL A 279 4.65 -19.70 -25.67
N LEU A 280 4.95 -18.82 -26.62
CA LEU A 280 6.29 -18.72 -27.21
C LEU A 280 7.32 -18.10 -26.27
N THR A 281 6.88 -17.23 -25.35
CA THR A 281 7.77 -16.56 -24.40
C THR A 281 7.69 -17.13 -22.99
N GLU A 282 6.73 -18.02 -22.69
CA GLU A 282 6.46 -18.56 -21.32
C GLU A 282 6.30 -17.44 -20.26
N THR A 283 5.72 -16.29 -20.64
CA THR A 283 5.52 -15.17 -19.73
C THR A 283 4.35 -15.42 -18.78
N SER A 284 4.48 -14.90 -17.55
CA SER A 284 3.46 -15.01 -16.50
C SER A 284 2.88 -13.62 -16.15
N PHE A 285 1.57 -13.57 -15.88
CA PHE A 285 0.86 -12.35 -15.44
C PHE A 285 0.22 -12.62 -14.08
N ILE A 286 0.56 -11.80 -13.08
CA ILE A 286 0.28 -12.09 -11.67
C ILE A 286 -0.36 -10.87 -11.02
N GLY A 287 -1.64 -10.97 -10.62
CA GLY A 287 -2.32 -9.95 -9.83
C GLY A 287 -1.85 -9.93 -8.38
N ASN A 288 -1.86 -8.75 -7.78
CA ASN A 288 -1.49 -8.54 -6.38
C ASN A 288 -2.58 -7.75 -5.67
N LEU A 289 -2.99 -8.23 -4.50
CA LEU A 289 -4.02 -7.62 -3.69
C LEU A 289 -3.47 -7.33 -2.29
N VAL A 290 -3.21 -6.05 -1.99
CA VAL A 290 -2.71 -5.64 -0.67
C VAL A 290 -1.51 -6.53 -0.27
N GLY A 291 -1.64 -7.27 0.80
CA GLY A 291 -0.70 -8.27 1.29
C GLY A 291 -1.34 -9.03 2.45
N SER A 292 -0.62 -10.00 3.00
CA SER A 292 -1.03 -10.74 4.18
C SER A 292 -0.62 -10.01 5.47
N TYR A 293 -1.20 -10.42 6.59
CA TYR A 293 -0.74 -9.97 7.91
C TYR A 293 0.76 -10.24 8.12
N ILE A 294 1.25 -11.40 7.66
CA ILE A 294 2.68 -11.74 7.80
C ILE A 294 3.57 -10.86 6.93
N ASP A 295 3.11 -10.46 5.73
CA ASP A 295 3.84 -9.51 4.91
C ASP A 295 4.03 -8.17 5.64
N LEU A 296 3.01 -7.70 6.39
CA LEU A 296 3.13 -6.50 7.21
C LEU A 296 4.12 -6.68 8.36
N VAL A 297 4.11 -7.83 9.04
CA VAL A 297 5.08 -8.13 10.12
C VAL A 297 6.51 -8.11 9.58
N GLU A 298 6.76 -8.76 8.45
CA GLU A 298 8.08 -8.83 7.82
C GLU A 298 8.53 -7.46 7.30
N LEU A 299 7.62 -6.68 6.71
CA LEU A 299 7.89 -5.29 6.31
C LEU A 299 8.33 -4.44 7.51
N ILE A 300 7.60 -4.49 8.64
CA ILE A 300 7.95 -3.73 9.84
C ILE A 300 9.32 -4.15 10.40
N ALA A 301 9.69 -5.41 10.25
CA ALA A 301 11.05 -5.86 10.60
C ALA A 301 12.12 -5.22 9.69
N LEU A 302 11.86 -5.04 8.40
CA LEU A 302 12.76 -4.32 7.48
C LEU A 302 12.82 -2.82 7.82
N VAL A 303 11.71 -2.22 8.20
CA VAL A 303 11.63 -0.81 8.65
C VAL A 303 12.48 -0.62 9.91
N ALA A 304 12.34 -1.49 10.90
CA ALA A 304 13.14 -1.45 12.14
C ALA A 304 14.64 -1.62 11.89
N GLN A 305 15.04 -2.28 10.80
CA GLN A 305 16.42 -2.41 10.35
C GLN A 305 16.93 -1.21 9.53
N GLY A 306 16.07 -0.21 9.27
CA GLY A 306 16.39 0.93 8.41
C GLY A 306 16.55 0.59 6.93
N LYS A 307 16.07 -0.58 6.48
CA LYS A 307 16.15 -1.03 5.08
C LYS A 307 15.02 -0.52 4.20
N VAL A 308 13.89 -0.19 4.83
CA VAL A 308 12.70 0.34 4.15
C VAL A 308 12.21 1.56 4.94
N THR A 309 12.00 2.64 4.24
CA THR A 309 11.46 3.90 4.80
C THR A 309 10.38 4.44 3.88
N SER A 310 9.43 5.19 4.44
CA SER A 310 8.46 5.94 3.66
C SER A 310 8.81 7.43 3.67
N HIS A 311 8.80 8.07 2.50
CA HIS A 311 8.99 9.52 2.38
C HIS A 311 7.68 10.22 2.75
N ASN A 312 7.53 10.54 4.05
CA ASN A 312 6.30 11.06 4.63
C ASN A 312 6.29 12.58 4.74
N ARG A 313 5.15 13.19 4.43
CA ARG A 313 4.82 14.58 4.80
C ARG A 313 3.57 14.57 5.67
N THR A 314 3.67 15.17 6.86
CA THR A 314 2.57 15.20 7.83
C THR A 314 1.66 16.40 7.65
N TYR A 315 0.36 16.21 7.94
CA TYR A 315 -0.68 17.21 7.83
C TYR A 315 -1.65 17.10 9.01
N PRO A 316 -2.22 18.21 9.50
CA PRO A 316 -3.29 18.13 10.51
C PRO A 316 -4.57 17.57 9.90
N LEU A 317 -5.46 17.01 10.74
CA LEU A 317 -6.74 16.43 10.30
C LEU A 317 -7.59 17.42 9.48
N GLY A 318 -7.56 18.72 9.83
CA GLY A 318 -8.28 19.77 9.11
C GLY A 318 -7.84 20.00 7.67
N ALA A 319 -6.64 19.52 7.28
CA ALA A 319 -6.12 19.67 5.91
C ALA A 319 -6.53 18.52 4.97
N VAL A 320 -7.40 17.61 5.41
CA VAL A 320 -7.73 16.36 4.69
C VAL A 320 -8.11 16.58 3.23
N ASN A 321 -8.98 17.56 2.93
CA ASN A 321 -9.43 17.82 1.57
C ASN A 321 -8.35 18.46 0.69
N ASP A 322 -7.48 19.30 1.25
CA ASP A 322 -6.37 19.92 0.52
C ASP A 322 -5.38 18.84 0.08
N VAL A 323 -5.05 17.89 0.98
CA VAL A 323 -4.13 16.80 0.69
C VAL A 323 -4.73 15.82 -0.32
N LEU A 324 -6.03 15.49 -0.22
CA LEU A 324 -6.74 14.68 -1.23
C LEU A 324 -6.72 15.35 -2.61
N ASN A 325 -6.89 16.68 -2.66
CA ASN A 325 -6.79 17.43 -3.91
C ASN A 325 -5.35 17.40 -4.46
N ASP A 326 -4.32 17.54 -3.62
CA ASP A 326 -2.93 17.44 -4.04
C ASP A 326 -2.59 16.02 -4.56
N LEU A 327 -3.11 14.98 -3.92
CA LEU A 327 -3.00 13.60 -4.38
C LEU A 327 -3.68 13.42 -5.75
N LYS A 328 -4.89 13.94 -5.93
CA LYS A 328 -5.66 13.88 -7.18
C LYS A 328 -4.91 14.57 -8.33
N GLN A 329 -4.25 15.68 -8.05
CA GLN A 329 -3.48 16.47 -9.02
C GLN A 329 -2.04 15.94 -9.24
N GLY A 330 -1.63 14.88 -8.54
CA GLY A 330 -0.26 14.34 -8.63
C GLY A 330 0.82 15.25 -8.02
N ARG A 331 0.45 16.20 -7.16
CA ARG A 331 1.40 17.12 -6.49
C ARG A 331 1.98 16.57 -5.20
N LEU A 332 1.40 15.50 -4.67
CA LEU A 332 1.87 14.86 -3.46
C LEU A 332 3.07 13.96 -3.79
N GLN A 333 4.26 14.35 -3.35
CA GLN A 333 5.46 13.52 -3.45
C GLN A 333 5.55 12.57 -2.26
N GLY A 334 5.93 11.32 -2.47
CA GLY A 334 5.97 10.31 -1.41
C GLY A 334 4.58 10.02 -0.85
N ARG A 335 4.42 10.15 0.49
CA ARG A 335 3.18 9.84 1.21
C ARG A 335 2.72 11.01 2.06
N GLY A 336 1.44 11.37 1.95
CA GLY A 336 0.78 12.25 2.91
C GLY A 336 0.32 11.45 4.13
N ILE A 337 0.53 11.99 5.32
CA ILE A 337 0.11 11.38 6.59
C ILE A 337 -0.68 12.40 7.40
N LEU A 338 -1.95 12.12 7.66
CA LEU A 338 -2.72 12.87 8.64
C LEU A 338 -2.24 12.53 10.05
N VAL A 339 -2.02 13.56 10.85
CA VAL A 339 -1.71 13.44 12.28
C VAL A 339 -2.75 14.25 13.04
N PRO A 340 -3.68 13.59 13.77
CA PRO A 340 -4.66 14.29 14.57
C PRO A 340 -4.03 15.16 15.65
N GLU A 341 -4.70 16.25 16.06
CA GLU A 341 -4.24 17.13 17.14
C GLU A 341 -4.16 16.34 18.47
N GLY A 342 -3.04 16.49 19.19
CA GLY A 342 -2.82 15.77 20.46
C GLY A 342 -2.29 14.33 20.29
N ALA A 343 -1.92 13.92 19.10
CA ALA A 343 -1.35 12.60 18.80
C ALA A 343 0.12 12.43 19.25
N ALA A 344 0.62 13.19 20.21
CA ALA A 344 1.92 12.91 20.84
C ALA A 344 1.81 11.71 21.80
N ALA A 345 2.92 10.94 21.90
CA ALA A 345 3.03 9.76 22.78
C ALA A 345 2.81 10.13 24.24
#